data_092903444d4fc5cd6f615bb8f5cc2b24
#
_entry.id   092903444d4fc5cd6f615bb8f5cc2b24
#
_cell.length_a   1.000
_cell.length_b   1.000
_cell.length_c   1.000
_cell.angle_alpha   90.00
_cell.angle_beta   90.00
_cell.angle_gamma   90.00
#
_symmetry.space_group_name_H-M   'P 1'
#
loop_
_entity.id
_entity.type
_entity.pdbx_description
1 polymer ?
#
loop_
_entity_poly.entity_id
_entity_poly.type
_entity_poly.pdbx_seq_one_letter_code
_entity_poly.pdbx_strand_id
1 'polypeptide(L)'
;KKLMYDQFPKISYADAMLKYGSDKPDLRNPLVINDITEVFSREDVSFEIFKKLIKSGSKVRCISTKNTKDKPRSFFDNIDKWAKEQGASGLAYFTFEDDGELSAKGPIGKFFSKEALVEIMEKTNSEVGDSIFMACGKLNELEKITALARDKIAQDLDLIDDNIFAFCWIVDYPMFERDETTNKIGFSHNPFSMPQGDLTDKELEDPLNILAYQYDIVCNGI
;
A
#
# COMPACT_ATOMS: atom_id res chain seq x y z
N LYS A 1 22.42 -2.91 18.72
CA LYS A 1 21.15 -3.07 17.99
C LYS A 1 20.19 -3.92 18.81
N LYS A 2 18.90 -3.64 18.73
CA LYS A 2 17.84 -4.33 19.49
C LYS A 2 16.90 -5.05 18.52
N LEU A 3 16.27 -6.13 18.98
CA LEU A 3 15.14 -6.73 18.27
C LEU A 3 13.89 -5.87 18.47
N MET A 4 13.12 -5.70 17.39
CA MET A 4 11.84 -4.96 17.46
C MET A 4 10.74 -5.81 18.11
N TYR A 5 10.78 -7.13 17.87
CA TYR A 5 9.79 -8.08 18.33
C TYR A 5 10.44 -9.25 19.03
N ASP A 6 9.88 -9.71 20.16
CA ASP A 6 10.29 -10.94 20.85
C ASP A 6 9.87 -12.19 20.06
N GLN A 7 8.71 -12.11 19.39
CA GLN A 7 8.22 -13.13 18.45
C GLN A 7 8.07 -12.48 17.06
N PHE A 8 8.67 -13.09 16.06
CA PHE A 8 8.64 -12.57 14.70
C PHE A 8 7.23 -12.71 14.12
N PRO A 9 6.59 -11.61 13.70
CA PRO A 9 5.26 -11.67 13.11
C PRO A 9 5.26 -12.51 11.83
N LYS A 10 4.17 -13.25 11.61
CA LYS A 10 3.88 -13.92 10.35
C LYS A 10 2.94 -13.04 9.54
N ILE A 11 3.32 -12.76 8.32
CA ILE A 11 2.59 -11.90 7.37
C ILE A 11 2.35 -12.73 6.12
N SER A 12 1.11 -12.82 5.66
CA SER A 12 0.83 -13.50 4.38
C SER A 12 1.45 -12.71 3.21
N TYR A 13 1.84 -13.39 2.15
CA TYR A 13 2.34 -12.73 0.93
C TYR A 13 1.36 -11.66 0.42
N ALA A 14 0.07 -11.98 0.39
CA ALA A 14 -0.96 -11.02 -0.02
C ALA A 14 -1.00 -9.76 0.85
N ASP A 15 -0.91 -9.94 2.18
CA ASP A 15 -0.81 -8.81 3.12
C ASP A 15 0.48 -8.01 2.95
N ALA A 16 1.61 -8.70 2.71
CA ALA A 16 2.89 -8.03 2.49
C ALA A 16 2.85 -7.15 1.24
N MET A 17 2.32 -7.66 0.14
CA MET A 17 2.14 -6.90 -1.11
C MET A 17 1.14 -5.76 -0.94
N LEU A 18 0.02 -5.99 -0.23
CA LEU A 18 -0.98 -4.95 0.01
C LEU A 18 -0.45 -3.83 0.89
N LYS A 19 0.12 -4.18 2.06
CA LYS A 19 0.46 -3.21 3.12
C LYS A 19 1.82 -2.55 2.94
N TYR A 20 2.75 -3.21 2.25
CA TYR A 20 4.13 -2.74 2.12
C TYR A 20 4.60 -2.67 0.66
N GLY A 21 3.87 -3.27 -0.28
CA GLY A 21 4.21 -3.34 -1.70
C GLY A 21 5.43 -4.22 -2.00
N SER A 22 5.79 -5.13 -1.09
CA SER A 22 6.96 -5.99 -1.20
C SER A 22 6.79 -7.27 -0.40
N ASP A 23 7.30 -8.37 -0.93
CA ASP A 23 7.47 -9.65 -0.22
C ASP A 23 8.64 -9.63 0.79
N LYS A 24 9.39 -8.52 0.83
CA LYS A 24 10.49 -8.28 1.77
C LYS A 24 10.31 -6.92 2.47
N PRO A 25 9.27 -6.77 3.33
CA PRO A 25 9.00 -5.49 3.97
C PRO A 25 10.04 -5.12 5.01
N ASP A 26 10.47 -3.85 5.01
CA ASP A 26 11.17 -3.28 6.15
C ASP A 26 10.12 -2.82 7.18
N LEU A 27 9.99 -3.59 8.27
CA LEU A 27 9.03 -3.28 9.33
C LEU A 27 9.49 -2.18 10.29
N ARG A 28 10.73 -1.69 10.18
CA ARG A 28 11.18 -0.48 10.89
C ARG A 28 10.46 0.76 10.37
N ASN A 29 10.07 0.74 9.10
CA ASN A 29 9.22 1.75 8.50
C ASN A 29 7.77 1.56 8.98
N PRO A 30 7.21 2.45 9.82
CA PRO A 30 5.88 2.29 10.40
C PRO A 30 4.74 2.59 9.42
N LEU A 31 5.05 3.15 8.25
CA LEU A 31 4.03 3.51 7.27
C LEU A 31 3.42 2.26 6.64
N VAL A 32 2.11 2.29 6.41
CA VAL A 32 1.33 1.21 5.82
C VAL A 32 0.57 1.74 4.61
N ILE A 33 0.54 0.94 3.54
CA ILE A 33 -0.26 1.20 2.35
C ILE A 33 -1.67 0.67 2.59
N ASN A 34 -2.68 1.47 2.30
CA ASN A 34 -4.10 1.11 2.43
C ASN A 34 -4.81 1.22 1.08
N ASP A 35 -5.74 0.30 0.82
CA ASP A 35 -6.63 0.39 -0.35
C ASP A 35 -7.86 1.24 0.02
N ILE A 36 -8.04 2.33 -0.70
CA ILE A 36 -9.18 3.23 -0.55
C ILE A 36 -10.01 3.34 -1.85
N THR A 37 -9.89 2.36 -2.74
CA THR A 37 -10.57 2.36 -4.04
C THR A 37 -12.08 2.55 -3.89
N GLU A 38 -12.70 1.87 -2.93
CA GLU A 38 -14.15 1.90 -2.70
C GLU A 38 -14.66 3.28 -2.30
N VAL A 39 -13.86 4.09 -1.59
CA VAL A 39 -14.24 5.46 -1.22
C VAL A 39 -14.58 6.29 -2.46
N PHE A 40 -13.91 6.05 -3.58
CA PHE A 40 -14.16 6.76 -4.85
C PHE A 40 -15.43 6.28 -5.56
N SER A 41 -16.07 5.20 -5.11
CA SER A 41 -17.38 4.76 -5.63
C SER A 41 -18.54 5.55 -5.03
N ARG A 42 -18.32 6.32 -3.98
CA ARG A 42 -19.31 7.16 -3.30
C ARG A 42 -19.76 8.29 -4.21
N GLU A 43 -21.04 8.68 -4.11
CA GLU A 43 -21.61 9.80 -4.88
C GLU A 43 -21.07 11.15 -4.38
N ASP A 44 -20.79 11.25 -3.07
CA ASP A 44 -20.31 12.45 -2.39
C ASP A 44 -18.79 12.68 -2.51
N VAL A 45 -18.09 11.87 -3.31
CA VAL A 45 -16.71 12.12 -3.77
C VAL A 45 -16.77 12.57 -5.22
N SER A 46 -16.21 13.76 -5.51
CA SER A 46 -16.31 14.38 -6.85
C SER A 46 -14.98 14.41 -7.63
N PHE A 47 -14.00 13.58 -7.24
CA PHE A 47 -12.69 13.52 -7.94
C PHE A 47 -12.77 12.62 -9.17
N GLU A 48 -13.34 13.17 -10.25
CA GLU A 48 -13.71 12.45 -11.47
C GLU A 48 -12.55 11.75 -12.18
N ILE A 49 -11.31 12.26 -12.06
CA ILE A 49 -10.13 11.64 -12.69
C ILE A 49 -9.95 10.22 -12.16
N PHE A 50 -9.96 10.03 -10.84
CA PHE A 50 -9.81 8.70 -10.24
C PHE A 50 -11.01 7.81 -10.51
N LYS A 51 -12.24 8.36 -10.44
CA LYS A 51 -13.45 7.61 -10.78
C LYS A 51 -13.42 7.01 -12.18
N LYS A 52 -12.92 7.77 -13.18
CA LYS A 52 -12.78 7.28 -14.57
C LYS A 52 -11.74 6.15 -14.65
N LEU A 53 -10.59 6.31 -14.00
CA LEU A 53 -9.54 5.29 -13.98
C LEU A 53 -10.01 4.01 -13.28
N ILE A 54 -10.74 4.12 -12.18
CA ILE A 54 -11.31 2.97 -11.46
C ILE A 54 -12.30 2.19 -12.34
N LYS A 55 -13.16 2.89 -13.10
CA LYS A 55 -14.06 2.25 -14.08
C LYS A 55 -13.30 1.45 -15.14
N SER A 56 -12.05 1.80 -15.43
CA SER A 56 -11.17 1.05 -16.34
C SER A 56 -10.32 -0.03 -15.65
N GLY A 57 -10.64 -0.36 -14.38
CA GLY A 57 -9.99 -1.41 -13.59
C GLY A 57 -8.74 -0.96 -12.84
N SER A 58 -8.53 0.35 -12.65
CA SER A 58 -7.50 0.88 -11.76
C SER A 58 -7.91 0.78 -10.29
N LYS A 59 -6.94 0.85 -9.38
CA LYS A 59 -7.12 0.89 -7.93
C LYS A 59 -6.56 2.18 -7.37
N VAL A 60 -6.94 2.52 -6.13
CA VAL A 60 -6.38 3.64 -5.40
C VAL A 60 -5.75 3.13 -4.11
N ARG A 61 -4.47 3.38 -3.95
CA ARG A 61 -3.70 3.09 -2.74
C ARG A 61 -3.25 4.39 -2.09
N CYS A 62 -3.20 4.40 -0.78
CA CYS A 62 -2.74 5.56 -0.04
C CYS A 62 -1.82 5.19 1.12
N ILE A 63 -1.05 6.20 1.55
CA ILE A 63 -0.16 6.16 2.71
C ILE A 63 -0.56 7.30 3.62
N SER A 64 -0.82 6.99 4.89
CA SER A 64 -1.07 7.99 5.92
C SER A 64 0.22 8.33 6.65
N THR A 65 0.42 9.62 6.94
CA THR A 65 1.57 10.13 7.70
C THR A 65 1.06 10.89 8.93
N LYS A 66 1.63 10.56 10.09
CA LYS A 66 1.19 11.11 11.38
C LYS A 66 1.72 12.53 11.60
N ASN A 67 0.83 13.42 12.09
CA ASN A 67 1.18 14.78 12.55
C ASN A 67 1.97 15.61 11.52
N THR A 68 1.60 15.52 10.24
CA THR A 68 2.33 16.22 9.16
C THR A 68 1.67 17.51 8.68
N LYS A 69 0.58 17.96 9.31
CA LYS A 69 -0.15 19.19 8.94
C LYS A 69 0.73 20.46 8.91
N ASP A 70 1.71 20.52 9.80
CA ASP A 70 2.61 21.68 9.93
C ASP A 70 3.82 21.62 8.99
N LYS A 71 3.95 20.56 8.19
CA LYS A 71 4.98 20.51 7.16
C LYS A 71 4.70 21.54 6.06
N PRO A 72 5.74 22.20 5.54
CA PRO A 72 5.56 23.19 4.49
C PRO A 72 5.02 22.55 3.22
N ARG A 73 4.26 23.31 2.42
CA ARG A 73 3.71 22.83 1.15
C ARG A 73 4.76 22.19 0.24
N SER A 74 5.99 22.72 0.26
CA SER A 74 7.11 22.16 -0.51
C SER A 74 7.44 20.71 -0.16
N PHE A 75 7.19 20.26 1.07
CA PHE A 75 7.35 18.85 1.46
C PHE A 75 6.45 17.96 0.62
N PHE A 76 5.18 18.29 0.51
CA PHE A 76 4.20 17.53 -0.26
C PHE A 76 4.45 17.63 -1.77
N ASP A 77 4.72 18.83 -2.27
CA ASP A 77 4.97 19.06 -3.69
C ASP A 77 6.26 18.36 -4.15
N ASN A 78 7.29 18.24 -3.30
CA ASN A 78 8.52 17.50 -3.61
C ASN A 78 8.29 16.00 -3.70
N ILE A 79 7.42 15.42 -2.86
CA ILE A 79 7.06 14.00 -2.92
C ILE A 79 6.27 13.71 -4.19
N ASP A 80 5.31 14.56 -4.58
CA ASP A 80 4.58 14.44 -5.84
C ASP A 80 5.52 14.53 -7.05
N LYS A 81 6.43 15.51 -7.04
CA LYS A 81 7.44 15.67 -8.09
C LYS A 81 8.34 14.44 -8.19
N TRP A 82 8.85 13.95 -7.06
CA TRP A 82 9.66 12.76 -7.02
C TRP A 82 8.91 11.54 -7.58
N ALA A 83 7.63 11.36 -7.23
CA ALA A 83 6.85 10.26 -7.77
C ALA A 83 6.71 10.31 -9.31
N LYS A 84 6.57 11.52 -9.87
CA LYS A 84 6.57 11.71 -11.33
C LYS A 84 7.92 11.36 -11.96
N GLU A 85 9.02 11.66 -11.30
CA GLU A 85 10.38 11.27 -11.72
C GLU A 85 10.57 9.74 -11.69
N GLN A 86 9.81 9.02 -10.83
CA GLN A 86 9.76 7.56 -10.81
C GLN A 86 8.78 6.96 -11.84
N GLY A 87 8.17 7.77 -12.69
CA GLY A 87 7.27 7.33 -13.75
C GLY A 87 5.79 7.26 -13.36
N ALA A 88 5.42 7.68 -12.15
CA ALA A 88 4.02 7.78 -11.75
C ALA A 88 3.33 9.00 -12.39
N SER A 89 2.00 8.96 -12.46
CA SER A 89 1.22 10.16 -12.84
C SER A 89 1.25 11.26 -11.78
N GLY A 90 1.71 10.94 -10.57
CA GLY A 90 1.84 11.79 -9.40
C GLY A 90 1.35 11.12 -8.13
N LEU A 91 1.58 11.78 -7.00
CA LEU A 91 1.02 11.45 -5.70
C LEU A 91 0.13 12.60 -5.25
N ALA A 92 -1.19 12.41 -5.36
CA ALA A 92 -2.15 13.36 -4.85
C ALA A 92 -2.13 13.35 -3.31
N TYR A 93 -2.38 14.48 -2.68
CA TYR A 93 -2.33 14.58 -1.23
C TYR A 93 -3.35 15.55 -0.65
N PHE A 94 -3.66 15.36 0.60
CA PHE A 94 -4.35 16.31 1.47
C PHE A 94 -4.01 16.05 2.94
N THR A 95 -4.29 17.01 3.80
CA THR A 95 -4.14 16.94 5.26
C THR A 95 -5.52 17.06 5.90
N PHE A 96 -5.82 16.24 6.91
CA PHE A 96 -7.04 16.37 7.70
C PHE A 96 -6.95 17.57 8.64
N GLU A 97 -7.95 18.45 8.57
CA GLU A 97 -8.10 19.61 9.43
C GLU A 97 -9.47 19.62 10.12
N ASP A 98 -9.54 20.24 11.27
CA ASP A 98 -10.78 20.51 12.00
C ASP A 98 -10.74 21.94 12.56
N ASP A 99 -11.45 22.83 11.88
CA ASP A 99 -11.66 24.21 12.29
C ASP A 99 -13.13 24.39 12.78
N GLY A 100 -13.65 23.40 13.52
CA GLY A 100 -15.03 23.28 13.96
C GLY A 100 -15.85 22.28 13.12
N GLU A 101 -15.31 21.84 11.99
CA GLU A 101 -15.82 20.76 11.17
C GLU A 101 -14.66 20.06 10.45
N LEU A 102 -14.75 18.69 10.38
CA LEU A 102 -13.76 17.89 9.66
C LEU A 102 -13.72 18.30 8.19
N SER A 103 -12.54 18.63 7.72
CA SER A 103 -12.24 19.04 6.36
C SER A 103 -10.90 18.51 5.90
N ALA A 104 -10.57 18.68 4.62
CA ALA A 104 -9.28 18.32 4.07
C ALA A 104 -8.65 19.49 3.32
N LYS A 105 -7.42 19.83 3.68
CA LYS A 105 -6.63 20.87 3.04
C LYS A 105 -5.61 20.27 2.10
N GLY A 106 -5.58 20.75 0.88
CA GLY A 106 -4.64 20.30 -0.15
C GLY A 106 -5.28 20.34 -1.54
N PRO A 107 -4.52 19.97 -2.58
CA PRO A 107 -4.98 20.10 -3.97
C PRO A 107 -6.28 19.36 -4.27
N ILE A 108 -6.51 18.23 -3.59
CA ILE A 108 -7.68 17.38 -3.84
C ILE A 108 -8.68 17.35 -2.68
N GLY A 109 -8.39 17.99 -1.55
CA GLY A 109 -9.22 17.94 -0.33
C GLY A 109 -10.69 18.32 -0.58
N LYS A 110 -10.92 19.32 -1.43
CA LYS A 110 -12.26 19.84 -1.76
C LYS A 110 -13.18 18.85 -2.49
N PHE A 111 -12.68 17.72 -2.94
CA PHE A 111 -13.44 16.70 -3.67
C PHE A 111 -14.07 15.64 -2.77
N PHE A 112 -13.81 15.69 -1.47
CA PHE A 112 -14.31 14.73 -0.49
C PHE A 112 -15.33 15.38 0.43
N SER A 113 -16.44 14.68 0.67
CA SER A 113 -17.36 15.03 1.74
C SER A 113 -16.77 14.71 3.10
N LYS A 114 -17.38 15.20 4.16
CA LYS A 114 -17.02 14.86 5.54
C LYS A 114 -17.12 13.34 5.79
N GLU A 115 -18.18 12.71 5.31
CA GLU A 115 -18.41 11.28 5.45
C GLU A 115 -17.35 10.45 4.73
N ALA A 116 -16.91 10.88 3.55
CA ALA A 116 -15.83 10.24 2.83
C ALA A 116 -14.48 10.41 3.55
N LEU A 117 -14.23 11.57 4.16
CA LEU A 117 -13.03 11.80 4.98
C LEU A 117 -13.02 10.92 6.23
N VAL A 118 -14.16 10.75 6.91
CA VAL A 118 -14.29 9.84 8.06
C VAL A 118 -13.96 8.40 7.64
N GLU A 119 -14.51 7.92 6.52
CA GLU A 119 -14.21 6.58 6.01
C GLU A 119 -12.72 6.40 5.69
N ILE A 120 -12.06 7.42 5.10
CA ILE A 120 -10.61 7.37 4.86
C ILE A 120 -9.85 7.31 6.20
N MET A 121 -10.23 8.12 7.18
CA MET A 121 -9.61 8.10 8.52
C MET A 121 -9.72 6.72 9.17
N GLU A 122 -10.87 6.08 9.11
CA GLU A 122 -11.10 4.73 9.65
C GLU A 122 -10.23 3.69 8.93
N LYS A 123 -10.24 3.68 7.58
CA LYS A 123 -9.45 2.73 6.79
C LYS A 123 -7.93 2.90 6.96
N THR A 124 -7.46 4.10 7.28
CA THR A 124 -6.03 4.43 7.39
C THR A 124 -5.56 4.60 8.83
N ASN A 125 -6.47 4.47 9.80
CA ASN A 125 -6.23 4.79 11.21
C ASN A 125 -5.60 6.19 11.37
N SER A 126 -6.15 7.17 10.65
CA SER A 126 -5.69 8.55 10.65
C SER A 126 -6.48 9.40 11.63
N GLU A 127 -5.88 10.52 12.03
CA GLU A 127 -6.46 11.52 12.91
C GLU A 127 -6.34 12.92 12.28
N VAL A 128 -7.00 13.91 12.87
CA VAL A 128 -6.83 15.31 12.48
C VAL A 128 -5.37 15.72 12.66
N GLY A 129 -4.80 16.35 11.64
CA GLY A 129 -3.38 16.70 11.59
C GLY A 129 -2.51 15.69 10.83
N ASP A 130 -3.05 14.52 10.50
CA ASP A 130 -2.39 13.55 9.63
C ASP A 130 -2.57 13.94 8.15
N SER A 131 -1.71 13.44 7.29
CA SER A 131 -1.81 13.66 5.85
C SER A 131 -1.91 12.33 5.10
N ILE A 132 -2.61 12.37 3.98
CA ILE A 132 -2.76 11.24 3.07
C ILE A 132 -2.03 11.55 1.77
N PHE A 133 -1.18 10.63 1.33
CA PHE A 133 -0.64 10.58 -0.02
C PHE A 133 -1.31 9.43 -0.76
N MET A 134 -1.76 9.64 -2.00
CA MET A 134 -2.46 8.61 -2.75
C MET A 134 -2.08 8.59 -4.23
N ALA A 135 -2.09 7.40 -4.79
CA ALA A 135 -1.91 7.16 -6.22
C ALA A 135 -3.07 6.32 -6.77
N CYS A 136 -3.36 6.49 -8.05
CA CYS A 136 -4.33 5.69 -8.79
C CYS A 136 -3.66 5.11 -10.04
N GLY A 137 -3.83 3.81 -10.28
CA GLY A 137 -3.22 3.14 -11.43
C GLY A 137 -3.58 1.66 -11.52
N LYS A 138 -3.01 0.99 -12.50
CA LYS A 138 -3.07 -0.48 -12.60
C LYS A 138 -2.30 -1.11 -11.45
N LEU A 139 -2.78 -2.26 -10.97
CA LEU A 139 -2.32 -2.84 -9.70
C LEU A 139 -0.79 -2.97 -9.62
N ASN A 140 -0.16 -3.53 -10.65
CA ASN A 140 1.30 -3.78 -10.64
C ASN A 140 2.15 -2.51 -10.63
N GLU A 141 1.71 -1.47 -11.37
CA GLU A 141 2.39 -0.17 -11.37
C GLU A 141 2.15 0.56 -10.05
N LEU A 142 0.93 0.43 -9.53
CA LEU A 142 0.51 1.05 -8.29
C LEU A 142 1.24 0.47 -7.07
N GLU A 143 1.42 -0.85 -7.00
CA GLU A 143 2.18 -1.51 -5.96
C GLU A 143 3.64 -1.03 -5.94
N LYS A 144 4.29 -0.99 -7.10
CA LYS A 144 5.67 -0.50 -7.22
C LYS A 144 5.82 0.94 -6.74
N ILE A 145 4.97 1.85 -7.23
CA ILE A 145 5.09 3.27 -6.86
C ILE A 145 4.72 3.53 -5.41
N THR A 146 3.74 2.82 -4.86
CA THR A 146 3.37 3.00 -3.45
C THR A 146 4.40 2.40 -2.49
N ALA A 147 5.07 1.31 -2.86
CA ALA A 147 6.22 0.79 -2.11
C ALA A 147 7.37 1.80 -2.06
N LEU A 148 7.77 2.32 -3.22
CA LEU A 148 8.82 3.34 -3.32
C LEU A 148 8.44 4.62 -2.55
N ALA A 149 7.17 5.06 -2.66
CA ALA A 149 6.67 6.23 -1.95
C ALA A 149 6.67 6.03 -0.42
N ARG A 150 6.31 4.83 0.04
CA ARG A 150 6.37 4.45 1.45
C ARG A 150 7.77 4.65 2.02
N ASP A 151 8.78 4.16 1.32
CA ASP A 151 10.18 4.28 1.76
C ASP A 151 10.69 5.72 1.65
N LYS A 152 10.37 6.41 0.56
CA LYS A 152 10.73 7.83 0.38
C LYS A 152 10.16 8.71 1.47
N ILE A 153 8.86 8.57 1.76
CA ILE A 153 8.18 9.35 2.79
C ILE A 153 8.77 9.04 4.18
N ALA A 154 9.04 7.77 4.48
CA ALA A 154 9.65 7.39 5.76
C ALA A 154 11.05 7.97 5.93
N GLN A 155 11.86 8.02 4.87
CA GLN A 155 13.18 8.65 4.87
C GLN A 155 13.07 10.16 5.08
N ASP A 156 12.18 10.86 4.36
CA ASP A 156 11.99 12.31 4.47
C ASP A 156 11.45 12.75 5.85
N LEU A 157 10.77 11.83 6.54
CA LEU A 157 10.24 12.04 7.89
C LEU A 157 11.14 11.47 9.00
N ASP A 158 12.27 10.84 8.65
CA ASP A 158 13.24 10.22 9.59
C ASP A 158 12.56 9.20 10.53
N LEU A 159 11.73 8.31 9.96
CA LEU A 159 10.93 7.35 10.73
C LEU A 159 11.65 6.03 11.00
N ILE A 160 12.81 5.76 10.37
CA ILE A 160 13.49 4.48 10.42
C ILE A 160 14.63 4.53 11.44
N ASP A 161 14.55 3.69 12.49
CA ASP A 161 15.65 3.54 13.45
C ASP A 161 16.62 2.44 12.98
N ASP A 162 17.82 2.85 12.59
CA ASP A 162 18.90 1.94 12.13
C ASP A 162 19.50 1.07 13.24
N ASN A 163 19.16 1.32 14.50
CA ASN A 163 19.62 0.51 15.63
C ASN A 163 18.71 -0.69 15.92
N ILE A 164 17.65 -0.89 15.13
CA ILE A 164 16.66 -1.96 15.30
C ILE A 164 16.85 -3.04 14.22
N PHE A 165 16.68 -4.31 14.62
CA PHE A 165 16.41 -5.43 13.73
C PHE A 165 14.93 -5.80 13.83
N ALA A 166 14.22 -5.68 12.70
CA ALA A 166 12.83 -6.07 12.56
C ALA A 166 12.74 -7.31 11.68
N PHE A 167 12.55 -8.47 12.31
CA PHE A 167 12.35 -9.73 11.60
C PHE A 167 10.88 -10.03 11.42
N CYS A 168 10.53 -10.65 10.29
CA CYS A 168 9.21 -11.25 10.07
C CYS A 168 9.32 -12.50 9.20
N TRP A 169 8.27 -13.33 9.26
CA TRP A 169 8.06 -14.42 8.33
C TRP A 169 7.06 -14.00 7.27
N ILE A 170 7.40 -14.16 6.00
CA ILE A 170 6.43 -14.07 4.92
C ILE A 170 6.00 -15.48 4.59
N VAL A 171 4.69 -15.70 4.60
CA VAL A 171 4.07 -17.02 4.44
C VAL A 171 2.96 -16.97 3.39
N ASP A 172 2.39 -18.11 3.05
CA ASP A 172 1.22 -18.22 2.16
C ASP A 172 1.48 -17.58 0.77
N TYR A 173 2.62 -17.94 0.18
CA TYR A 173 2.94 -17.51 -1.17
C TYR A 173 1.96 -18.11 -2.19
N PRO A 174 1.62 -17.38 -3.26
CA PRO A 174 0.91 -17.98 -4.38
C PRO A 174 1.77 -19.07 -5.01
N MET A 175 1.18 -20.22 -5.32
CA MET A 175 1.91 -21.32 -5.99
C MET A 175 2.11 -21.01 -7.47
N PHE A 176 1.13 -20.35 -8.07
CA PHE A 176 1.12 -20.00 -9.49
C PHE A 176 0.89 -18.52 -9.69
N GLU A 177 1.45 -17.99 -10.75
CA GLU A 177 1.21 -16.63 -11.22
C GLU A 177 0.94 -16.62 -12.73
N ARG A 178 0.34 -15.55 -13.19
CA ARG A 178 0.11 -15.33 -14.61
C ARG A 178 1.20 -14.42 -15.15
N ASP A 179 1.99 -14.93 -16.10
CA ASP A 179 2.96 -14.13 -16.83
C ASP A 179 2.24 -13.03 -17.64
N GLU A 180 2.59 -11.77 -17.40
CA GLU A 180 1.91 -10.61 -17.99
C GLU A 180 2.13 -10.50 -19.51
N THR A 181 3.24 -11.02 -20.00
CA THR A 181 3.61 -10.94 -21.42
C THR A 181 2.97 -12.06 -22.22
N THR A 182 3.05 -13.28 -21.70
CA THR A 182 2.57 -14.49 -22.42
C THR A 182 1.16 -14.90 -22.02
N ASN A 183 0.61 -14.33 -20.94
CA ASN A 183 -0.66 -14.68 -20.32
C ASN A 183 -0.76 -16.14 -19.87
N LYS A 184 0.36 -16.86 -19.77
CA LYS A 184 0.43 -18.25 -19.32
C LYS A 184 0.54 -18.33 -17.81
N ILE A 185 -0.02 -19.37 -17.23
CA ILE A 185 0.14 -19.68 -15.81
C ILE A 185 1.41 -20.51 -15.63
N GLY A 186 2.26 -20.11 -14.71
CA GLY A 186 3.50 -20.77 -14.33
C GLY A 186 3.68 -20.77 -12.83
N PHE A 187 4.71 -21.45 -12.32
CA PHE A 187 5.06 -21.38 -10.91
C PHE A 187 5.54 -19.95 -10.57
N SER A 188 5.05 -19.41 -9.43
CA SER A 188 5.38 -18.05 -9.01
C SER A 188 6.83 -17.93 -8.55
N HIS A 189 7.21 -18.60 -7.44
CA HIS A 189 8.53 -18.43 -6.84
C HIS A 189 9.37 -19.71 -6.89
N ASN A 190 8.86 -20.81 -6.30
CA ASN A 190 9.61 -22.05 -6.15
C ASN A 190 8.78 -23.25 -6.61
N PRO A 191 9.16 -23.91 -7.74
CA PRO A 191 8.42 -25.04 -8.27
C PRO A 191 8.48 -26.30 -7.38
N PHE A 192 9.35 -26.33 -6.37
CA PHE A 192 9.47 -27.44 -5.43
C PHE A 192 8.62 -27.29 -4.18
N SER A 193 7.91 -26.16 -4.04
CA SER A 193 6.96 -25.94 -2.94
C SER A 193 5.76 -26.84 -3.07
N MET A 194 5.22 -27.29 -1.94
CA MET A 194 3.97 -28.05 -1.92
C MET A 194 2.77 -27.10 -1.88
N PRO A 195 1.69 -27.42 -2.60
CA PRO A 195 0.43 -26.71 -2.45
C PRO A 195 -0.14 -26.89 -1.05
N GLN A 196 -0.82 -25.86 -0.55
CA GLN A 196 -1.61 -25.96 0.67
C GLN A 196 -2.97 -26.62 0.35
N GLY A 197 -3.42 -27.48 1.26
CA GLY A 197 -4.68 -28.22 1.09
C GLY A 197 -4.58 -29.41 0.12
N ASP A 198 -5.73 -30.05 -0.08
CA ASP A 198 -5.88 -31.14 -1.04
C ASP A 198 -6.27 -30.54 -2.40
N LEU A 199 -5.47 -30.79 -3.43
CA LEU A 199 -5.79 -30.32 -4.78
C LEU A 199 -6.99 -31.09 -5.31
N THR A 200 -8.14 -30.45 -5.30
CA THR A 200 -9.37 -30.93 -5.91
C THR A 200 -9.50 -30.44 -7.36
N ASP A 201 -10.36 -31.04 -8.15
CA ASP A 201 -10.64 -30.60 -9.53
C ASP A 201 -11.06 -29.12 -9.56
N LYS A 202 -11.79 -28.65 -8.54
CA LYS A 202 -12.22 -27.25 -8.42
C LYS A 202 -11.05 -26.27 -8.19
N GLU A 203 -10.05 -26.67 -7.41
CA GLU A 203 -8.86 -25.84 -7.17
C GLU A 203 -7.97 -25.81 -8.42
N LEU A 204 -7.94 -26.89 -9.18
CA LEU A 204 -7.22 -26.95 -10.46
C LEU A 204 -7.90 -26.14 -11.58
N GLU A 205 -9.19 -25.84 -11.47
CA GLU A 205 -9.90 -24.92 -12.38
C GLU A 205 -9.43 -23.48 -12.21
N ASP A 206 -9.02 -23.07 -10.99
CA ASP A 206 -8.47 -21.73 -10.72
C ASP A 206 -7.14 -21.80 -9.94
N PRO A 207 -6.06 -22.21 -10.61
CA PRO A 207 -4.76 -22.44 -9.97
C PRO A 207 -4.14 -21.17 -9.36
N LEU A 208 -4.58 -20.00 -9.75
CA LEU A 208 -4.05 -18.72 -9.19
C LEU A 208 -4.44 -18.51 -7.73
N ASN A 209 -5.45 -19.22 -7.23
CA ASN A 209 -5.85 -19.18 -5.83
C ASN A 209 -5.13 -20.22 -4.94
N ILE A 210 -4.32 -21.10 -5.54
CA ILE A 210 -3.58 -22.12 -4.79
C ILE A 210 -2.39 -21.47 -4.10
N LEU A 211 -2.33 -21.61 -2.78
CA LEU A 211 -1.19 -21.16 -1.97
C LEU A 211 -0.17 -22.29 -1.81
N ALA A 212 1.08 -21.92 -1.61
CA ALA A 212 2.17 -22.85 -1.37
C ALA A 212 2.61 -22.84 0.10
N TYR A 213 3.07 -24.00 0.59
CA TYR A 213 3.84 -24.10 1.84
C TYR A 213 5.26 -23.57 1.61
N GLN A 214 5.33 -22.26 1.33
CA GLN A 214 6.57 -21.52 1.22
C GLN A 214 6.61 -20.44 2.30
N TYR A 215 7.80 -20.18 2.83
CA TYR A 215 8.01 -19.12 3.80
C TYR A 215 9.44 -18.58 3.69
N ASP A 216 9.57 -17.28 3.85
CA ASP A 216 10.85 -16.58 3.89
C ASP A 216 10.98 -15.83 5.22
N ILE A 217 12.18 -15.79 5.76
CA ILE A 217 12.51 -14.89 6.86
C ILE A 217 13.07 -13.60 6.30
N VAL A 218 12.52 -12.49 6.71
CA VAL A 218 12.93 -11.16 6.28
C VAL A 218 13.45 -10.36 7.46
N CYS A 219 14.55 -9.66 7.25
CA CYS A 219 15.14 -8.74 8.21
C CYS A 219 15.38 -7.38 7.57
N ASN A 220 14.70 -6.34 8.05
CA ASN A 220 14.93 -4.96 7.58
C ASN A 220 14.84 -4.80 6.05
N GLY A 221 13.94 -5.50 5.40
CA GLY A 221 13.74 -5.39 3.95
C GLY A 221 14.61 -6.32 3.09
N ILE A 222 15.33 -7.28 3.71
CA ILE A 222 16.21 -8.24 3.02
C ILE A 222 15.81 -9.65 3.40
#